data_efcdfb700099aa3f517ae9a53418247b
#
_entry.id   efcdfb700099aa3f517ae9a53418247b
#
_cell.length_a   1.000
_cell.length_b   1.000
_cell.length_c   1.000
_cell.angle_alpha   90.00
_cell.angle_beta   90.00
_cell.angle_gamma   90.00
#
_symmetry.space_group_name_H-M   'P 1'
#
loop_
_entity.id
_entity.type
_entity.pdbx_description
1 polymer ?
#
loop_
_entity_poly.entity_id
_entity_poly.type
_entity_poly.pdbx_seq_one_letter_code
_entity_poly.pdbx_strand_id
1 'polypeptide(L)'
;MKKPSLILTVLLMTFTMASAQENKEIINTTCGPVSGIIQEGTMAWLGIPYAKVERFMPPQPVKKWKSVRKCDKWGPMTMQQQSRPMTEEQMSENCCVLNVWTTDVKAKKPVMFWLHGGGFDSGTSEWDPGMCLAKKDVVVVSINHRLNILGFLDLSTCGKKYKYSGNVGMLDAVQALEWVRDNIAKFGGDPNNVTIFGESGGGGKVGTLMCMPKAKGLFHKAIIMSGTILNVNTKAMTEELGEAVLKELGINKKNIDKIKNVSYKDLYAAGQRAMAASIGTRRPGTPMMWGFGPTPDGEVLLQQPFQPAFAKISDDIPLMIGTTFNELQRSRYSQKISFEQARAELQRTFGDETDAYISAFCDAYVNNNCEELPVGRQSVFPTDLLCIDWLFRPKTLITTDAIGGKRKADTYVYMYTVNEGDKGSAHGAELKYCFDVLHHYTNQLSAKTLEANKRWATTMSDVWAKFAHDGNPNSAGLPDWHPYTQENGELMEFGGKEPTIHHNHDRRLEEIINRHCFKQLDEFNKKQQK
;
A
#
# COMPACT_ATOMS: atom_id res chain seq x y z
N MET A 1 34.27 -1.90 -8.00
CA MET A 1 33.33 -0.91 -7.47
C MET A 1 32.14 -1.67 -6.90
N LYS A 2 32.01 -1.73 -5.56
CA LYS A 2 30.93 -2.45 -4.90
C LYS A 2 29.67 -1.57 -4.99
N LYS A 3 28.58 -2.12 -5.54
CA LYS A 3 27.25 -1.46 -5.55
C LYS A 3 26.77 -1.33 -4.11
N PRO A 4 26.22 -0.18 -3.69
CA PRO A 4 25.56 -0.09 -2.41
C PRO A 4 24.24 -0.88 -2.47
N SER A 5 24.14 -1.95 -1.70
CA SER A 5 22.88 -2.60 -1.39
C SER A 5 22.03 -1.61 -0.58
N LEU A 6 20.91 -1.21 -1.13
CA LEU A 6 19.88 -0.45 -0.43
C LEU A 6 19.23 -1.39 0.61
N ILE A 7 19.77 -1.40 1.82
CA ILE A 7 19.19 -2.15 2.94
C ILE A 7 18.01 -1.33 3.42
N LEU A 8 16.83 -1.70 2.97
CA LEU A 8 15.55 -1.26 3.55
C LEU A 8 15.47 -1.86 4.95
N THR A 9 15.83 -1.09 5.98
CA THR A 9 15.75 -1.54 7.38
C THR A 9 14.30 -1.44 7.83
N VAL A 10 13.50 -2.44 7.48
CA VAL A 10 12.22 -2.67 8.13
C VAL A 10 12.52 -3.31 9.48
N LEU A 11 12.39 -2.53 10.54
CA LEU A 11 12.57 -3.01 11.91
C LEU A 11 11.28 -3.71 12.35
N LEU A 12 11.31 -5.02 12.44
CA LEU A 12 10.24 -5.81 13.06
C LEU A 12 10.18 -5.49 14.57
N MET A 13 9.00 -5.10 15.05
CA MET A 13 8.69 -5.09 16.45
C MET A 13 8.62 -6.55 16.96
N THR A 14 9.51 -6.91 17.86
CA THR A 14 9.23 -8.04 18.74
C THR A 14 8.21 -7.56 19.78
N PHE A 15 6.92 -7.78 19.53
CA PHE A 15 5.92 -7.66 20.57
C PHE A 15 6.28 -8.66 21.68
N THR A 16 6.71 -8.17 22.84
CA THR A 16 6.63 -8.97 24.05
C THR A 16 5.15 -9.23 24.27
N MET A 17 4.71 -10.44 23.98
CA MET A 17 3.35 -10.88 24.26
C MET A 17 3.13 -10.78 25.78
N ALA A 18 2.55 -9.69 26.24
CA ALA A 18 1.80 -9.72 27.48
C ALA A 18 0.80 -10.87 27.32
N SER A 19 0.70 -11.75 28.31
CA SER A 19 -0.12 -12.96 28.25
C SER A 19 -1.49 -12.63 27.67
N ALA A 20 -1.73 -13.06 26.43
CA ALA A 20 -2.98 -12.79 25.75
C ALA A 20 -4.10 -13.48 26.53
N GLN A 21 -5.07 -12.71 26.99
CA GLN A 21 -6.23 -13.25 27.70
C GLN A 21 -7.15 -13.93 26.67
N GLU A 22 -7.65 -15.12 27.00
CA GLU A 22 -8.58 -15.84 26.14
C GLU A 22 -9.88 -15.02 25.92
N ASN A 23 -10.26 -14.83 24.66
CA ASN A 23 -11.57 -14.28 24.32
C ASN A 23 -12.60 -15.41 24.39
N LYS A 24 -13.60 -15.26 25.23
CA LYS A 24 -14.68 -16.25 25.42
C LYS A 24 -15.72 -16.25 24.28
N GLU A 25 -15.70 -15.23 23.42
CA GLU A 25 -16.65 -15.13 22.30
C GLU A 25 -16.28 -16.14 21.20
N ILE A 26 -17.21 -17.06 20.91
CA ILE A 26 -17.11 -17.98 19.79
C ILE A 26 -17.96 -17.44 18.65
N ILE A 27 -17.33 -17.12 17.52
CA ILE A 27 -18.01 -16.63 16.34
C ILE A 27 -18.24 -17.76 15.34
N ASN A 28 -19.49 -17.97 14.95
CA ASN A 28 -19.85 -18.97 13.94
C ASN A 28 -19.74 -18.38 12.53
N THR A 29 -18.58 -18.53 11.89
CA THR A 29 -18.38 -18.11 10.49
C THR A 29 -19.12 -19.03 9.53
N THR A 30 -19.20 -18.64 8.25
CA THR A 30 -19.78 -19.50 7.18
C THR A 30 -19.00 -20.80 6.98
N CYS A 31 -17.73 -20.83 7.41
CA CYS A 31 -16.86 -22.01 7.31
C CYS A 31 -16.83 -22.86 8.59
N GLY A 32 -17.12 -22.26 9.75
CA GLY A 32 -17.14 -22.97 11.04
C GLY A 32 -16.86 -22.02 12.22
N PRO A 33 -16.95 -22.52 13.47
CA PRO A 33 -16.75 -21.71 14.67
C PRO A 33 -15.28 -21.36 14.88
N VAL A 34 -15.02 -20.12 15.34
CA VAL A 34 -13.68 -19.61 15.70
C VAL A 34 -13.70 -18.99 17.10
N SER A 35 -12.63 -19.19 17.87
CA SER A 35 -12.34 -18.47 19.11
C SER A 35 -11.12 -17.59 18.95
N GLY A 36 -11.04 -16.49 19.70
CA GLY A 36 -9.97 -15.50 19.60
C GLY A 36 -9.30 -15.22 20.94
N ILE A 37 -8.63 -14.09 21.02
CA ILE A 37 -7.91 -13.56 22.19
C ILE A 37 -8.32 -12.11 22.46
N ILE A 38 -7.88 -11.57 23.58
CA ILE A 38 -7.91 -10.14 23.88
C ILE A 38 -6.50 -9.58 23.72
N GLN A 39 -6.34 -8.58 22.86
CA GLN A 39 -5.12 -7.82 22.66
C GLN A 39 -5.36 -6.37 23.08
N GLU A 40 -4.66 -5.89 24.08
CA GLU A 40 -4.79 -4.50 24.59
C GLU A 40 -6.26 -4.04 24.83
N GLY A 41 -7.09 -4.93 25.32
CA GLY A 41 -8.50 -4.67 25.59
C GLY A 41 -9.42 -4.78 24.37
N THR A 42 -8.90 -5.16 23.20
CA THR A 42 -9.65 -5.38 21.97
C THR A 42 -9.77 -6.88 21.67
N MET A 43 -10.96 -7.34 21.31
CA MET A 43 -11.16 -8.71 20.85
C MET A 43 -10.47 -8.92 19.50
N ALA A 44 -9.69 -9.99 19.38
CA ALA A 44 -8.93 -10.32 18.19
C ALA A 44 -9.10 -11.79 17.78
N TRP A 45 -9.26 -12.04 16.51
CA TRP A 45 -9.21 -13.38 15.90
C TRP A 45 -8.14 -13.36 14.82
N LEU A 46 -7.06 -14.11 15.04
CA LEU A 46 -5.89 -14.09 14.18
C LEU A 46 -5.78 -15.38 13.35
N GLY A 47 -5.43 -15.25 12.06
CA GLY A 47 -5.17 -16.40 11.20
C GLY A 47 -6.42 -17.17 10.78
N ILE A 48 -7.57 -16.50 10.61
CA ILE A 48 -8.79 -17.14 10.09
C ILE A 48 -8.57 -17.45 8.60
N PRO A 49 -8.68 -18.72 8.14
CA PRO A 49 -8.54 -19.02 6.72
C PRO A 49 -9.78 -18.55 5.95
N TYR A 50 -9.56 -17.78 4.89
CA TYR A 50 -10.64 -17.29 4.01
C TYR A 50 -10.65 -17.98 2.64
N ALA A 51 -9.53 -18.55 2.22
CA ALA A 51 -9.44 -19.31 0.98
C ALA A 51 -8.46 -20.50 1.10
N LYS A 52 -8.69 -21.53 0.28
CA LYS A 52 -7.70 -22.54 -0.07
C LYS A 52 -7.10 -22.20 -1.42
N VAL A 53 -5.79 -22.28 -1.54
CA VAL A 53 -5.10 -21.95 -2.78
C VAL A 53 -4.32 -23.15 -3.34
N GLU A 54 -4.22 -23.17 -4.65
CA GLU A 54 -3.33 -24.02 -5.43
C GLU A 54 -2.48 -23.09 -6.32
N ARG A 55 -1.20 -23.44 -6.57
CA ARG A 55 -0.30 -22.63 -7.39
C ARG A 55 -0.96 -22.21 -8.70
N PHE A 56 -0.93 -20.91 -8.97
CA PHE A 56 -1.36 -20.28 -10.21
C PHE A 56 -2.86 -20.41 -10.53
N MET A 57 -3.64 -20.98 -9.60
CA MET A 57 -5.09 -21.13 -9.72
C MET A 57 -5.81 -20.07 -8.91
N PRO A 58 -7.02 -19.64 -9.34
CA PRO A 58 -7.88 -18.79 -8.52
C PRO A 58 -8.14 -19.42 -7.14
N PRO A 59 -8.32 -18.59 -6.09
CA PRO A 59 -8.64 -19.08 -4.75
C PRO A 59 -9.93 -19.89 -4.75
N GLN A 60 -10.04 -20.84 -3.85
CA GLN A 60 -11.21 -21.70 -3.68
C GLN A 60 -11.76 -21.54 -2.26
N PRO A 61 -13.08 -21.74 -2.06
CA PRO A 61 -13.67 -21.73 -0.73
C PRO A 61 -12.98 -22.70 0.23
N VAL A 62 -12.87 -22.30 1.48
CA VAL A 62 -12.32 -23.15 2.54
C VAL A 62 -13.31 -24.27 2.86
N LYS A 63 -12.78 -25.46 3.13
CA LYS A 63 -13.57 -26.60 3.61
C LYS A 63 -14.17 -26.29 4.97
N LYS A 64 -15.48 -26.49 5.13
CA LYS A 64 -16.17 -26.28 6.42
C LYS A 64 -15.61 -27.20 7.51
N TRP A 65 -15.56 -26.66 8.73
CA TRP A 65 -15.16 -27.41 9.93
C TRP A 65 -16.25 -27.32 11.02
N LYS A 66 -16.26 -28.32 11.93
CA LYS A 66 -17.29 -28.44 12.99
C LYS A 66 -16.75 -28.03 14.37
N SER A 67 -15.49 -28.34 14.66
CA SER A 67 -14.85 -28.01 15.95
C SER A 67 -14.45 -26.53 16.00
N VAL A 68 -14.45 -25.94 17.18
CA VAL A 68 -13.96 -24.57 17.36
C VAL A 68 -12.49 -24.48 16.97
N ARG A 69 -12.17 -23.62 16.01
CA ARG A 69 -10.80 -23.33 15.61
C ARG A 69 -10.26 -22.19 16.47
N LYS A 70 -9.12 -22.41 17.12
CA LYS A 70 -8.41 -21.36 17.82
C LYS A 70 -7.75 -20.43 16.82
N CYS A 71 -8.09 -19.15 16.88
CA CYS A 71 -7.56 -18.06 16.09
C CYS A 71 -6.82 -17.09 17.03
N ASP A 72 -5.81 -17.61 17.72
CA ASP A 72 -5.09 -16.99 18.82
C ASP A 72 -3.66 -16.56 18.44
N LYS A 73 -3.24 -16.82 17.20
CA LYS A 73 -1.92 -16.47 16.68
C LYS A 73 -1.99 -16.15 15.19
N TRP A 74 -1.02 -15.35 14.74
CA TRP A 74 -0.86 -15.03 13.34
C TRP A 74 -0.83 -16.27 12.46
N GLY A 75 -1.50 -16.20 11.32
CA GLY A 75 -1.39 -17.22 10.30
C GLY A 75 -0.16 -17.02 9.42
N PRO A 76 0.18 -18.00 8.57
CA PRO A 76 1.38 -17.91 7.74
C PRO A 76 1.28 -16.76 6.73
N MET A 77 2.39 -16.06 6.52
CA MET A 77 2.57 -15.18 5.36
C MET A 77 2.90 -16.00 4.10
N THR A 78 2.81 -15.38 2.93
CA THR A 78 3.25 -16.01 1.68
C THR A 78 4.75 -16.31 1.70
N MET A 79 5.15 -17.33 0.95
CA MET A 79 6.58 -17.60 0.70
C MET A 79 7.20 -16.36 0.05
N GLN A 80 8.27 -15.82 0.63
CA GLN A 80 8.94 -14.61 0.19
C GLN A 80 10.40 -14.58 0.67
N GLN A 81 11.23 -13.72 0.06
CA GLN A 81 12.56 -13.45 0.57
C GLN A 81 12.46 -12.51 1.78
N GLN A 82 13.15 -12.84 2.84
CA GLN A 82 13.21 -12.03 4.05
C GLN A 82 14.63 -11.58 4.34
N SER A 83 14.77 -10.36 4.85
CA SER A 83 16.04 -9.86 5.37
C SER A 83 16.47 -10.53 6.69
N ARG A 84 15.56 -11.24 7.34
CA ARG A 84 15.79 -12.02 8.56
C ARG A 84 15.41 -13.48 8.34
N PRO A 85 16.08 -14.42 9.03
CA PRO A 85 15.68 -15.82 9.01
C PRO A 85 14.23 -15.95 9.50
N MET A 86 13.38 -16.56 8.69
CA MET A 86 12.01 -16.92 9.03
C MET A 86 11.91 -18.44 8.99
N THR A 87 11.11 -19.01 9.87
CA THR A 87 10.85 -20.46 9.87
C THR A 87 9.86 -20.80 8.77
N GLU A 88 9.89 -22.04 8.27
CA GLU A 88 8.91 -22.53 7.31
C GLU A 88 7.48 -22.48 7.86
N GLU A 89 7.32 -22.55 9.20
CA GLU A 89 6.02 -22.41 9.88
C GLU A 89 5.42 -21.02 9.75
N GLN A 90 6.26 -19.98 9.60
CA GLN A 90 5.83 -18.60 9.44
C GLN A 90 5.47 -18.27 7.99
N MET A 91 5.87 -19.10 7.03
CA MET A 91 5.63 -18.90 5.60
C MET A 91 4.95 -20.13 4.99
N SER A 92 3.97 -19.92 4.13
CA SER A 92 3.27 -20.99 3.41
C SER A 92 2.76 -20.51 2.07
N GLU A 93 2.68 -21.39 1.11
CA GLU A 93 1.91 -21.13 -0.11
C GLU A 93 0.41 -21.05 0.15
N ASN A 94 -0.07 -21.74 1.20
CA ASN A 94 -1.45 -21.65 1.65
C ASN A 94 -1.59 -20.53 2.71
N CYS A 95 -1.28 -19.31 2.31
CA CYS A 95 -1.18 -18.12 3.16
C CYS A 95 -2.47 -17.29 3.25
N CYS A 96 -3.56 -17.72 2.61
CA CYS A 96 -4.80 -16.95 2.55
C CYS A 96 -5.56 -16.98 3.88
N VAL A 97 -5.09 -16.16 4.80
CA VAL A 97 -5.64 -15.96 6.15
C VAL A 97 -5.91 -14.49 6.40
N LEU A 98 -6.86 -14.21 7.29
CA LEU A 98 -7.18 -12.85 7.72
C LEU A 98 -7.26 -12.76 9.25
N ASN A 99 -7.19 -11.53 9.72
CA ASN A 99 -7.30 -11.20 11.13
C ASN A 99 -8.45 -10.19 11.30
N VAL A 100 -9.15 -10.25 12.43
CA VAL A 100 -10.26 -9.35 12.74
C VAL A 100 -10.08 -8.78 14.14
N TRP A 101 -10.23 -7.47 14.31
CA TRP A 101 -10.26 -6.78 15.60
C TRP A 101 -11.54 -5.98 15.75
N THR A 102 -12.16 -6.07 16.93
CA THR A 102 -13.34 -5.29 17.29
C THR A 102 -13.44 -5.09 18.80
N THR A 103 -14.13 -4.04 19.20
CA THR A 103 -14.44 -3.80 20.63
C THR A 103 -15.85 -4.30 21.01
N ASP A 104 -16.72 -4.59 20.01
CA ASP A 104 -18.09 -5.07 20.26
C ASP A 104 -18.59 -5.89 19.06
N VAL A 105 -18.85 -7.19 19.29
CA VAL A 105 -19.36 -8.10 18.25
C VAL A 105 -20.85 -7.91 17.95
N LYS A 106 -21.58 -7.15 18.77
CA LYS A 106 -23.01 -6.89 18.59
C LYS A 106 -23.29 -5.55 17.89
N ALA A 107 -22.26 -4.74 17.69
CA ALA A 107 -22.37 -3.46 17.01
C ALA A 107 -22.58 -3.61 15.50
N LYS A 108 -22.72 -2.49 14.81
CA LYS A 108 -22.78 -2.38 13.35
C LYS A 108 -21.80 -1.27 12.92
N LYS A 109 -20.50 -1.54 13.07
CA LYS A 109 -19.43 -0.58 12.84
C LYS A 109 -18.92 -0.60 11.40
N PRO A 110 -18.39 0.51 10.88
CA PRO A 110 -17.63 0.49 9.62
C PRO A 110 -16.49 -0.51 9.69
N VAL A 111 -16.17 -1.11 8.55
CA VAL A 111 -15.06 -2.06 8.42
C VAL A 111 -13.90 -1.38 7.71
N MET A 112 -12.72 -1.42 8.29
CA MET A 112 -11.46 -0.99 7.68
C MET A 112 -10.65 -2.22 7.28
N PHE A 113 -10.55 -2.45 5.95
CA PHE A 113 -9.92 -3.63 5.36
C PHE A 113 -8.51 -3.28 4.88
N TRP A 114 -7.50 -3.74 5.61
CA TRP A 114 -6.09 -3.42 5.41
C TRP A 114 -5.39 -4.34 4.41
N LEU A 115 -4.66 -3.71 3.49
CA LEU A 115 -3.76 -4.32 2.52
C LEU A 115 -2.33 -3.86 2.81
N HIS A 116 -1.48 -4.76 3.30
CA HIS A 116 -0.11 -4.46 3.69
C HIS A 116 0.78 -4.01 2.53
N GLY A 117 1.85 -3.26 2.84
CA GLY A 117 2.88 -2.81 1.92
C GLY A 117 3.81 -3.92 1.41
N GLY A 118 5.00 -3.52 0.96
CA GLY A 118 6.01 -4.44 0.39
C GLY A 118 5.82 -4.74 -1.10
N GLY A 119 5.25 -3.81 -1.85
CA GLY A 119 4.95 -3.98 -3.27
C GLY A 119 3.90 -5.07 -3.49
N PHE A 120 4.07 -5.80 -4.58
CA PHE A 120 3.37 -7.07 -4.85
C PHE A 120 4.28 -8.29 -4.57
N ASP A 121 5.44 -8.06 -3.94
CA ASP A 121 6.51 -9.05 -3.80
C ASP A 121 6.64 -9.62 -2.39
N SER A 122 6.43 -8.79 -1.36
CA SER A 122 6.64 -9.17 0.05
C SER A 122 5.62 -8.53 0.98
N GLY A 123 5.69 -8.86 2.27
CA GLY A 123 4.85 -8.26 3.31
C GLY A 123 4.01 -9.28 4.06
N THR A 124 3.40 -8.80 5.13
CA THR A 124 2.50 -9.58 5.99
C THR A 124 1.54 -8.67 6.75
N SER A 125 0.36 -9.18 7.05
CA SER A 125 -0.64 -8.51 7.90
C SER A 125 -0.21 -8.36 9.37
N GLU A 126 0.88 -8.99 9.77
CA GLU A 126 1.44 -8.89 11.12
C GLU A 126 2.13 -7.55 11.40
N TRP A 127 2.55 -6.84 10.35
CA TRP A 127 3.28 -5.58 10.51
C TRP A 127 2.44 -4.46 11.14
N ASP A 128 1.14 -4.44 10.85
CA ASP A 128 0.23 -3.35 11.20
C ASP A 128 -1.01 -3.91 11.93
N PRO A 129 -0.88 -4.24 13.23
CA PRO A 129 -1.96 -4.84 14.00
C PRO A 129 -3.07 -3.83 14.30
N GLY A 130 -4.32 -4.28 14.14
CA GLY A 130 -5.50 -3.40 14.15
C GLY A 130 -6.10 -3.10 15.53
N MET A 131 -5.51 -3.61 16.64
CA MET A 131 -6.16 -3.54 17.96
C MET A 131 -6.41 -2.12 18.48
N CYS A 132 -5.52 -1.17 18.20
CA CYS A 132 -5.70 0.21 18.65
C CYS A 132 -6.65 0.98 17.75
N LEU A 133 -6.52 0.82 16.43
CA LEU A 133 -7.45 1.45 15.48
C LEU A 133 -8.90 0.97 15.69
N ALA A 134 -9.10 -0.29 16.08
CA ALA A 134 -10.44 -0.83 16.37
C ALA A 134 -11.13 -0.12 17.56
N LYS A 135 -10.38 0.55 18.46
CA LYS A 135 -10.92 1.37 19.54
C LYS A 135 -11.55 2.69 19.05
N LYS A 136 -11.33 3.06 17.78
CA LYS A 136 -11.91 4.23 17.11
C LYS A 136 -13.28 3.95 16.47
N ASP A 137 -14.03 3.05 17.09
CA ASP A 137 -15.39 2.65 16.66
C ASP A 137 -15.47 2.05 15.26
N VAL A 138 -14.47 1.27 14.88
CA VAL A 138 -14.40 0.52 13.62
C VAL A 138 -14.12 -0.96 13.88
N VAL A 139 -14.39 -1.82 12.89
CA VAL A 139 -13.86 -3.18 12.83
C VAL A 139 -12.68 -3.17 11.88
N VAL A 140 -11.52 -3.66 12.33
CA VAL A 140 -10.34 -3.75 11.47
C VAL A 140 -10.16 -5.18 10.98
N VAL A 141 -9.92 -5.34 9.69
CA VAL A 141 -9.58 -6.61 9.04
C VAL A 141 -8.26 -6.44 8.31
N SER A 142 -7.31 -7.36 8.49
CA SER A 142 -6.08 -7.41 7.69
C SER A 142 -5.89 -8.79 7.08
N ILE A 143 -5.24 -8.87 5.91
CA ILE A 143 -5.11 -10.12 5.16
C ILE A 143 -3.66 -10.44 4.80
N ASN A 144 -3.35 -11.75 4.75
CA ASN A 144 -2.27 -12.31 3.95
C ASN A 144 -2.85 -12.87 2.66
N HIS A 145 -2.15 -12.72 1.55
CA HIS A 145 -2.52 -13.20 0.23
C HIS A 145 -1.26 -13.59 -0.55
N ARG A 146 -1.41 -14.30 -1.67
CA ARG A 146 -0.25 -14.64 -2.50
C ARG A 146 0.39 -13.41 -3.12
N LEU A 147 1.72 -13.41 -3.12
CA LEU A 147 2.59 -12.34 -3.63
C LEU A 147 3.60 -12.92 -4.62
N ASN A 148 4.44 -12.06 -5.20
CA ASN A 148 5.56 -12.39 -6.06
C ASN A 148 5.18 -13.37 -7.18
N ILE A 149 6.09 -14.27 -7.54
CA ILE A 149 5.86 -15.28 -8.56
C ILE A 149 4.68 -16.20 -8.25
N LEU A 150 4.32 -16.42 -6.97
CA LEU A 150 3.17 -17.24 -6.58
C LEU A 150 1.83 -16.55 -6.82
N GLY A 151 1.80 -15.23 -6.74
CA GLY A 151 0.59 -14.41 -6.91
C GLY A 151 0.39 -13.91 -8.34
N PHE A 152 1.48 -13.80 -9.13
CA PHE A 152 1.46 -12.99 -10.35
C PHE A 152 2.23 -13.58 -11.55
N LEU A 153 2.66 -14.83 -11.50
CA LEU A 153 3.27 -15.49 -12.67
C LEU A 153 2.20 -15.72 -13.75
N ASP A 154 2.35 -15.04 -14.88
CA ASP A 154 1.43 -15.18 -16.01
C ASP A 154 1.76 -16.40 -16.86
N LEU A 155 0.93 -17.43 -16.76
CA LEU A 155 0.99 -18.68 -17.52
C LEU A 155 -0.19 -18.80 -18.50
N SER A 156 -0.90 -17.71 -18.79
CA SER A 156 -2.11 -17.74 -19.63
C SER A 156 -1.86 -18.27 -21.03
N THR A 157 -0.63 -18.08 -21.56
CA THR A 157 -0.21 -18.67 -22.85
C THR A 157 -0.13 -20.20 -22.82
N CYS A 158 -0.14 -20.83 -21.64
CA CYS A 158 -0.06 -22.29 -21.48
C CYS A 158 -1.41 -23.00 -21.49
N GLY A 159 -2.51 -22.25 -21.64
CA GLY A 159 -3.84 -22.82 -21.82
C GLY A 159 -4.90 -22.26 -20.85
N LYS A 160 -6.17 -22.56 -21.15
CA LYS A 160 -7.35 -22.00 -20.43
C LYS A 160 -7.30 -22.17 -18.90
N LYS A 161 -6.69 -23.26 -18.42
CA LYS A 161 -6.52 -23.55 -16.99
C LYS A 161 -5.78 -22.42 -16.26
N TYR A 162 -4.79 -21.80 -16.91
CA TYR A 162 -3.92 -20.78 -16.34
C TYR A 162 -4.32 -19.34 -16.72
N LYS A 163 -5.52 -19.16 -17.31
CA LYS A 163 -5.98 -17.87 -17.84
C LYS A 163 -5.81 -16.69 -16.87
N TYR A 164 -6.03 -16.92 -15.58
CA TYR A 164 -6.01 -15.88 -14.56
C TYR A 164 -4.75 -15.88 -13.68
N SER A 165 -3.75 -16.70 -14.03
CA SER A 165 -2.55 -16.92 -13.19
C SER A 165 -1.77 -15.63 -12.89
N GLY A 166 -1.74 -14.68 -13.82
CA GLY A 166 -1.11 -13.37 -13.63
C GLY A 166 -1.80 -12.43 -12.62
N ASN A 167 -2.99 -12.83 -12.12
CA ASN A 167 -3.79 -11.97 -11.22
C ASN A 167 -4.31 -12.71 -9.97
N VAL A 168 -3.82 -13.92 -9.68
CA VAL A 168 -4.38 -14.73 -8.58
C VAL A 168 -4.16 -14.10 -7.21
N GLY A 169 -3.07 -13.32 -7.02
CA GLY A 169 -2.84 -12.59 -5.79
C GLY A 169 -3.90 -11.52 -5.52
N MET A 170 -4.42 -10.87 -6.57
CA MET A 170 -5.53 -9.93 -6.44
C MET A 170 -6.88 -10.62 -6.29
N LEU A 171 -7.05 -11.80 -6.90
CA LEU A 171 -8.25 -12.62 -6.68
C LEU A 171 -8.33 -13.14 -5.25
N ASP A 172 -7.21 -13.36 -4.57
CA ASP A 172 -7.17 -13.69 -3.14
C ASP A 172 -7.75 -12.54 -2.31
N ALA A 173 -7.38 -11.28 -2.60
CA ALA A 173 -7.93 -10.11 -1.93
C ALA A 173 -9.45 -9.96 -2.17
N VAL A 174 -9.93 -10.24 -3.39
CA VAL A 174 -11.38 -10.29 -3.68
C VAL A 174 -12.06 -11.36 -2.84
N GLN A 175 -11.49 -12.57 -2.75
CA GLN A 175 -12.05 -13.66 -1.94
C GLN A 175 -12.09 -13.31 -0.44
N ALA A 176 -11.11 -12.54 0.06
CA ALA A 176 -11.14 -12.04 1.43
C ALA A 176 -12.26 -10.99 1.64
N LEU A 177 -12.49 -10.12 0.67
CA LEU A 177 -13.60 -9.17 0.71
C LEU A 177 -14.97 -9.89 0.63
N GLU A 178 -15.09 -10.96 -0.15
CA GLU A 178 -16.29 -11.83 -0.15
C GLU A 178 -16.49 -12.48 1.23
N TRP A 179 -15.40 -12.93 1.88
CA TRP A 179 -15.46 -13.45 3.24
C TRP A 179 -15.96 -12.37 4.22
N VAL A 180 -15.50 -11.12 4.09
CA VAL A 180 -15.96 -9.98 4.90
C VAL A 180 -17.45 -9.76 4.69
N ARG A 181 -17.93 -9.68 3.45
CA ARG A 181 -19.36 -9.58 3.14
C ARG A 181 -20.21 -10.64 3.86
N ASP A 182 -19.74 -11.87 3.89
CA ASP A 182 -20.52 -13.03 4.37
C ASP A 182 -20.42 -13.23 5.90
N ASN A 183 -19.42 -12.64 6.56
CA ASN A 183 -19.13 -12.97 7.96
C ASN A 183 -18.99 -11.78 8.90
N ILE A 184 -18.59 -10.59 8.42
CA ILE A 184 -18.13 -9.51 9.30
C ILE A 184 -19.22 -8.96 10.24
N ALA A 185 -20.49 -9.10 9.87
CA ALA A 185 -21.62 -8.75 10.74
C ALA A 185 -21.61 -9.54 12.06
N LYS A 186 -21.06 -10.74 12.08
CA LYS A 186 -20.92 -11.56 13.30
C LYS A 186 -19.80 -11.08 14.23
N PHE A 187 -18.93 -10.23 13.71
CA PHE A 187 -17.85 -9.58 14.45
C PHE A 187 -18.19 -8.11 14.78
N GLY A 188 -19.44 -7.69 14.56
CA GLY A 188 -19.91 -6.33 14.81
C GLY A 188 -19.59 -5.32 13.72
N GLY A 189 -19.23 -5.79 12.51
CA GLY A 189 -18.97 -4.94 11.34
C GLY A 189 -20.16 -4.83 10.40
N ASP A 190 -20.27 -3.72 9.67
CA ASP A 190 -21.26 -3.53 8.61
C ASP A 190 -20.68 -3.95 7.25
N PRO A 191 -21.14 -5.05 6.63
CA PRO A 191 -20.67 -5.46 5.32
C PRO A 191 -21.01 -4.46 4.19
N ASN A 192 -21.91 -3.52 4.44
CA ASN A 192 -22.30 -2.46 3.51
C ASN A 192 -21.54 -1.14 3.78
N ASN A 193 -20.56 -1.15 4.70
CA ASN A 193 -19.74 0.00 5.00
C ASN A 193 -18.26 -0.40 5.16
N VAL A 194 -17.65 -0.85 4.07
CA VAL A 194 -16.28 -1.35 4.01
C VAL A 194 -15.37 -0.31 3.36
N THR A 195 -14.31 0.08 4.02
CA THR A 195 -13.23 0.92 3.49
C THR A 195 -11.99 0.06 3.26
N ILE A 196 -11.55 -0.07 2.00
CA ILE A 196 -10.26 -0.67 1.69
C ILE A 196 -9.16 0.37 1.86
N PHE A 197 -8.06 0.00 2.54
CA PHE A 197 -6.96 0.93 2.72
C PHE A 197 -5.62 0.19 2.72
N GLY A 198 -4.56 0.89 2.31
CA GLY A 198 -3.24 0.29 2.23
C GLY A 198 -2.15 1.31 1.95
N GLU A 199 -0.94 0.97 2.38
CA GLU A 199 0.26 1.79 2.23
C GLU A 199 1.22 1.16 1.24
N SER A 200 1.97 1.99 0.48
CA SER A 200 2.97 1.51 -0.47
C SER A 200 2.34 0.54 -1.49
N GLY A 201 2.87 -0.68 -1.59
CA GLY A 201 2.25 -1.73 -2.38
C GLY A 201 0.80 -2.05 -2.00
N GLY A 202 0.41 -1.82 -0.74
CA GLY A 202 -0.97 -1.92 -0.27
C GLY A 202 -1.87 -0.88 -0.94
N GLY A 203 -1.42 0.37 -1.05
CA GLY A 203 -2.12 1.40 -1.81
C GLY A 203 -2.23 1.05 -3.29
N GLY A 204 -1.19 0.43 -3.87
CA GLY A 204 -1.25 -0.11 -5.23
C GLY A 204 -2.30 -1.22 -5.39
N LYS A 205 -2.46 -2.08 -4.38
CA LYS A 205 -3.52 -3.11 -4.35
C LYS A 205 -4.91 -2.47 -4.24
N VAL A 206 -5.07 -1.40 -3.43
CA VAL A 206 -6.31 -0.62 -3.37
C VAL A 206 -6.67 -0.08 -4.74
N GLY A 207 -5.76 0.63 -5.41
CA GLY A 207 -5.98 1.17 -6.76
C GLY A 207 -6.32 0.07 -7.78
N THR A 208 -5.69 -1.11 -7.67
CA THR A 208 -5.98 -2.26 -8.52
C THR A 208 -7.39 -2.81 -8.26
N LEU A 209 -7.81 -2.99 -7.00
CA LEU A 209 -9.15 -3.45 -6.63
C LEU A 209 -10.25 -2.52 -7.17
N MET A 210 -10.00 -1.21 -7.19
CA MET A 210 -10.91 -0.22 -7.76
C MET A 210 -11.15 -0.40 -9.27
N CYS A 211 -10.34 -1.19 -9.97
CA CYS A 211 -10.47 -1.52 -11.39
C CYS A 211 -10.98 -2.93 -11.64
N MET A 212 -11.28 -3.71 -10.60
CA MET A 212 -11.66 -5.12 -10.71
C MET A 212 -13.19 -5.30 -10.61
N PRO A 213 -13.88 -5.81 -11.66
CA PRO A 213 -15.35 -6.00 -11.63
C PRO A 213 -15.83 -6.89 -10.48
N LYS A 214 -15.05 -7.93 -10.15
CA LYS A 214 -15.39 -8.84 -9.05
C LYS A 214 -15.32 -8.19 -7.66
N ALA A 215 -14.60 -7.06 -7.51
CA ALA A 215 -14.53 -6.32 -6.27
C ALA A 215 -15.67 -5.30 -6.11
N LYS A 216 -16.41 -4.99 -7.19
CA LYS A 216 -17.51 -4.03 -7.15
C LYS A 216 -18.59 -4.45 -6.15
N GLY A 217 -18.94 -3.50 -5.26
CA GLY A 217 -19.94 -3.72 -4.21
C GLY A 217 -19.43 -4.50 -2.99
N LEU A 218 -18.15 -4.89 -2.97
CA LEU A 218 -17.52 -5.49 -1.80
C LEU A 218 -16.82 -4.45 -0.91
N PHE A 219 -16.60 -3.23 -1.40
CA PHE A 219 -16.13 -2.08 -0.65
C PHE A 219 -16.86 -0.82 -1.09
N HIS A 220 -16.84 0.21 -0.24
CA HIS A 220 -17.67 1.41 -0.34
C HIS A 220 -16.85 2.69 -0.25
N LYS A 221 -15.60 2.60 0.21
CA LYS A 221 -14.64 3.69 0.31
C LYS A 221 -13.22 3.16 0.14
N ALA A 222 -12.27 4.05 -0.21
CA ALA A 222 -10.89 3.67 -0.43
C ALA A 222 -9.91 4.71 0.14
N ILE A 223 -8.78 4.25 0.71
CA ILE A 223 -7.67 5.10 1.13
C ILE A 223 -6.38 4.57 0.52
N ILE A 224 -5.67 5.42 -0.24
CA ILE A 224 -4.37 5.10 -0.84
C ILE A 224 -3.29 5.91 -0.13
N MET A 225 -2.40 5.21 0.58
CA MET A 225 -1.32 5.81 1.37
C MET A 225 0.00 5.53 0.68
N SER A 226 0.69 6.55 0.17
CA SER A 226 2.01 6.43 -0.50
C SER A 226 2.09 5.28 -1.52
N GLY A 227 0.99 5.02 -2.23
CA GLY A 227 0.83 3.82 -3.05
C GLY A 227 0.21 4.08 -4.43
N THR A 228 0.20 5.31 -4.90
CA THR A 228 -0.35 5.64 -6.21
C THR A 228 0.47 4.98 -7.33
N ILE A 229 -0.15 4.03 -8.02
CA ILE A 229 0.43 3.34 -9.19
C ILE A 229 -0.37 3.73 -10.42
N LEU A 230 0.23 4.54 -11.29
CA LEU A 230 -0.42 4.95 -12.54
C LEU A 230 -0.66 3.74 -13.45
N ASN A 231 0.36 2.91 -13.59
CA ASN A 231 0.34 1.74 -14.45
C ASN A 231 0.92 0.52 -13.74
N VAL A 232 0.35 -0.63 -13.99
CA VAL A 232 0.90 -1.97 -13.72
C VAL A 232 1.48 -2.56 -15.01
N ASN A 233 2.05 -3.76 -14.94
CA ASN A 233 2.61 -4.43 -16.12
C ASN A 233 1.55 -4.61 -17.20
N THR A 234 1.95 -4.49 -18.47
CA THR A 234 1.05 -4.84 -19.58
C THR A 234 0.96 -6.36 -19.75
N LYS A 235 -0.13 -6.83 -20.35
CA LYS A 235 -0.34 -8.27 -20.62
C LYS A 235 0.84 -8.89 -21.41
N ALA A 236 1.33 -8.20 -22.44
CA ALA A 236 2.47 -8.67 -23.22
C ALA A 236 3.74 -8.83 -22.38
N MET A 237 4.00 -7.88 -21.45
CA MET A 237 5.18 -7.95 -20.57
C MET A 237 5.09 -9.13 -19.59
N THR A 238 3.91 -9.41 -19.04
CA THR A 238 3.74 -10.53 -18.11
C THR A 238 3.77 -11.89 -18.79
N GLU A 239 3.26 -12.00 -20.01
CA GLU A 239 3.37 -13.20 -20.85
C GLU A 239 4.82 -13.49 -21.22
N GLU A 240 5.58 -12.48 -21.66
CA GLU A 240 7.00 -12.59 -21.97
C GLU A 240 7.81 -13.04 -20.74
N LEU A 241 7.55 -12.44 -19.57
CA LEU A 241 8.18 -12.83 -18.32
C LEU A 241 7.82 -14.27 -17.93
N GLY A 242 6.55 -14.66 -18.07
CA GLY A 242 6.10 -16.03 -17.81
C GLY A 242 6.79 -17.06 -18.69
N GLU A 243 6.92 -16.79 -19.98
CA GLU A 243 7.65 -17.66 -20.92
C GLU A 243 9.15 -17.74 -20.59
N ALA A 244 9.77 -16.62 -20.18
CA ALA A 244 11.17 -16.59 -19.75
C ALA A 244 11.38 -17.46 -18.49
N VAL A 245 10.49 -17.38 -17.50
CA VAL A 245 10.54 -18.26 -16.30
C VAL A 245 10.42 -19.73 -16.67
N LEU A 246 9.50 -20.07 -17.55
CA LEU A 246 9.35 -21.47 -18.02
C LEU A 246 10.61 -21.97 -18.71
N LYS A 247 11.24 -21.14 -19.53
CA LYS A 247 12.51 -21.45 -20.20
C LYS A 247 13.64 -21.72 -19.19
N GLU A 248 13.76 -20.88 -18.15
CA GLU A 248 14.74 -21.05 -17.06
C GLU A 248 14.56 -22.38 -16.31
N LEU A 249 13.32 -22.88 -16.22
CA LEU A 249 12.98 -24.15 -15.57
C LEU A 249 13.03 -25.37 -16.50
N GLY A 250 13.29 -25.19 -17.79
CA GLY A 250 13.20 -26.28 -18.77
C GLY A 250 11.77 -26.82 -18.97
N ILE A 251 10.77 -25.96 -18.70
CA ILE A 251 9.35 -26.29 -18.81
C ILE A 251 8.77 -25.62 -20.07
N ASN A 252 7.81 -26.27 -20.70
CA ASN A 252 7.08 -25.73 -21.84
C ASN A 252 5.59 -26.11 -21.77
N LYS A 253 4.79 -25.65 -22.75
CA LYS A 253 3.34 -25.88 -22.78
C LYS A 253 2.93 -27.36 -22.68
N LYS A 254 3.74 -28.29 -23.22
CA LYS A 254 3.44 -29.73 -23.23
C LYS A 254 3.65 -30.39 -21.86
N ASN A 255 4.52 -29.83 -21.02
CA ASN A 255 4.85 -30.38 -19.71
C ASN A 255 4.61 -29.40 -18.57
N ILE A 256 3.73 -28.42 -18.78
CA ILE A 256 3.45 -27.30 -17.84
C ILE A 256 3.08 -27.77 -16.42
N ASP A 257 2.44 -28.92 -16.27
CA ASP A 257 2.08 -29.45 -14.94
C ASP A 257 3.29 -29.74 -14.05
N LYS A 258 4.51 -29.86 -14.61
CA LYS A 258 5.75 -29.98 -13.82
C LYS A 258 6.01 -28.78 -12.93
N ILE A 259 5.53 -27.57 -13.29
CA ILE A 259 5.74 -26.33 -12.51
C ILE A 259 5.16 -26.43 -11.11
N LYS A 260 4.12 -27.23 -10.90
CA LYS A 260 3.50 -27.46 -9.59
C LYS A 260 4.44 -28.14 -8.59
N ASN A 261 5.40 -28.94 -9.09
CA ASN A 261 6.35 -29.72 -8.30
C ASN A 261 7.72 -29.04 -8.17
N VAL A 262 7.93 -27.88 -8.80
CA VAL A 262 9.16 -27.09 -8.63
C VAL A 262 9.20 -26.53 -7.21
N SER A 263 10.32 -26.64 -6.50
CA SER A 263 10.45 -26.01 -5.18
C SER A 263 10.24 -24.51 -5.27
N TYR A 264 9.72 -23.88 -4.20
CA TYR A 264 9.59 -22.41 -4.17
C TYR A 264 10.94 -21.73 -4.43
N LYS A 265 12.02 -22.26 -3.83
CA LYS A 265 13.38 -21.76 -4.01
C LYS A 265 13.81 -21.73 -5.48
N ASP A 266 13.59 -22.83 -6.20
CA ASP A 266 13.97 -22.92 -7.61
C ASP A 266 13.07 -22.08 -8.50
N LEU A 267 11.77 -22.03 -8.20
CA LEU A 267 10.79 -21.20 -8.89
C LEU A 267 11.15 -19.71 -8.74
N TYR A 268 11.43 -19.26 -7.51
CA TYR A 268 11.81 -17.88 -7.22
C TYR A 268 13.15 -17.53 -7.90
N ALA A 269 14.15 -18.40 -7.81
CA ALA A 269 15.44 -18.20 -8.47
C ALA A 269 15.31 -18.08 -9.99
N ALA A 270 14.49 -18.92 -10.63
CA ALA A 270 14.18 -18.80 -12.05
C ALA A 270 13.51 -17.48 -12.38
N GLY A 271 12.56 -17.04 -11.54
CA GLY A 271 11.91 -15.73 -11.67
C GLY A 271 12.91 -14.58 -11.61
N GLN A 272 13.85 -14.61 -10.66
CA GLN A 272 14.89 -13.58 -10.53
C GLN A 272 15.80 -13.52 -11.75
N ARG A 273 16.22 -14.68 -12.30
CA ARG A 273 17.05 -14.74 -13.53
C ARG A 273 16.28 -14.21 -14.74
N ALA A 274 15.02 -14.61 -14.90
CA ALA A 274 14.17 -14.12 -15.98
C ALA A 274 13.98 -12.59 -15.90
N MET A 275 13.70 -12.04 -14.73
CA MET A 275 13.61 -10.59 -14.52
C MET A 275 14.92 -9.88 -14.83
N ALA A 276 16.06 -10.42 -14.35
CA ALA A 276 17.37 -9.83 -14.58
C ALA A 276 17.75 -9.79 -16.08
N ALA A 277 17.42 -10.84 -16.83
CA ALA A 277 17.60 -10.88 -18.28
C ALA A 277 16.73 -9.83 -18.99
N SER A 278 15.50 -9.62 -18.53
CA SER A 278 14.58 -8.62 -19.09
C SER A 278 14.95 -7.17 -18.72
N ILE A 279 15.69 -6.93 -17.63
CA ILE A 279 16.13 -5.58 -17.22
C ILE A 279 17.02 -4.92 -18.30
N GLY A 280 17.90 -5.68 -18.95
CA GLY A 280 18.74 -5.20 -20.04
C GLY A 280 17.97 -4.75 -21.29
N THR A 281 16.71 -5.18 -21.43
CA THR A 281 15.80 -4.85 -22.52
C THR A 281 14.71 -3.87 -22.10
N ARG A 282 14.79 -3.30 -20.90
CA ARG A 282 13.81 -2.32 -20.42
C ARG A 282 13.67 -1.19 -21.42
N ARG A 283 12.49 -1.12 -22.02
CA ARG A 283 12.11 0.00 -22.87
C ARG A 283 11.79 1.21 -22.01
N PRO A 284 12.05 2.43 -22.48
CA PRO A 284 11.50 3.62 -21.85
C PRO A 284 10.00 3.44 -21.58
N GLY A 285 9.55 3.77 -20.38
CA GLY A 285 8.15 3.61 -19.97
C GLY A 285 7.81 2.29 -19.27
N THR A 286 8.78 1.41 -19.01
CA THR A 286 8.56 0.25 -18.13
C THR A 286 8.07 0.74 -16.76
N PRO A 287 6.95 0.21 -16.21
CA PRO A 287 6.47 0.59 -14.90
C PRO A 287 7.56 0.47 -13.84
N MET A 288 7.57 1.38 -12.88
CA MET A 288 8.55 1.34 -11.78
C MET A 288 8.47 0.02 -10.99
N MET A 289 7.29 -0.55 -10.88
CA MET A 289 7.01 -1.84 -10.24
C MET A 289 7.18 -3.02 -11.20
N TRP A 290 8.22 -2.97 -12.08
CA TRP A 290 8.56 -4.11 -12.93
C TRP A 290 8.85 -5.34 -12.11
N GLY A 291 8.18 -6.44 -12.45
CA GLY A 291 8.33 -7.72 -11.79
C GLY A 291 7.02 -8.50 -11.79
N PHE A 292 6.84 -9.34 -10.79
CA PHE A 292 5.61 -10.08 -10.60
C PHE A 292 4.57 -9.16 -9.94
N GLY A 293 3.59 -8.74 -10.71
CA GLY A 293 2.51 -7.85 -10.29
C GLY A 293 1.28 -8.01 -11.18
N PRO A 294 0.14 -7.40 -10.81
CA PRO A 294 -1.11 -7.53 -11.56
C PRO A 294 -0.95 -7.02 -13.00
N THR A 295 -1.80 -7.55 -13.89
CA THR A 295 -1.82 -7.15 -15.30
C THR A 295 -3.26 -7.03 -15.81
N PRO A 296 -3.57 -5.98 -16.60
CA PRO A 296 -4.87 -5.91 -17.28
C PRO A 296 -5.01 -7.08 -18.26
N ASP A 297 -6.04 -7.89 -18.03
CA ASP A 297 -6.40 -9.04 -18.89
C ASP A 297 -7.79 -8.89 -19.53
N GLY A 298 -8.46 -7.74 -19.25
CA GLY A 298 -9.80 -7.41 -19.74
C GLY A 298 -10.94 -8.12 -19.01
N GLU A 299 -10.66 -8.96 -18.01
CA GLU A 299 -11.67 -9.69 -17.23
C GLU A 299 -11.48 -9.52 -15.72
N VAL A 300 -10.31 -9.91 -15.18
CA VAL A 300 -10.00 -9.75 -13.75
C VAL A 300 -9.66 -8.31 -13.46
N LEU A 301 -8.78 -7.72 -14.26
CA LEU A 301 -8.41 -6.33 -14.23
C LEU A 301 -8.74 -5.72 -15.59
N LEU A 302 -9.72 -4.80 -15.63
CA LEU A 302 -10.24 -4.26 -16.89
C LEU A 302 -9.25 -3.34 -17.61
N GLN A 303 -8.48 -2.57 -16.84
CA GLN A 303 -7.61 -1.51 -17.35
C GLN A 303 -6.46 -1.23 -16.38
N GLN A 304 -5.56 -0.36 -16.76
CA GLN A 304 -4.58 0.24 -15.84
C GLN A 304 -5.30 1.04 -14.74
N PRO A 305 -4.75 1.12 -13.51
CA PRO A 305 -5.45 1.72 -12.37
C PRO A 305 -5.90 3.17 -12.57
N PHE A 306 -5.02 4.04 -13.07
CA PHE A 306 -5.30 5.47 -13.18
C PHE A 306 -5.01 6.09 -14.54
N GLN A 307 -4.48 5.34 -15.49
CA GLN A 307 -4.20 5.83 -16.85
C GLN A 307 -4.71 4.84 -17.91
N PRO A 308 -5.19 5.34 -19.07
CA PRO A 308 -5.36 6.75 -19.43
C PRO A 308 -6.52 7.44 -18.72
N ALA A 309 -7.35 6.68 -18.01
CA ALA A 309 -8.50 7.19 -17.25
C ALA A 309 -8.78 6.32 -16.04
N PHE A 310 -9.40 6.90 -15.03
CA PHE A 310 -9.90 6.18 -13.85
C PHE A 310 -11.03 5.20 -14.23
N ALA A 311 -11.08 4.07 -13.55
CA ALA A 311 -12.09 3.04 -13.82
C ALA A 311 -13.50 3.50 -13.40
N LYS A 312 -14.41 3.64 -14.36
CA LYS A 312 -15.80 4.07 -14.12
C LYS A 312 -16.57 3.18 -13.13
N ILE A 313 -16.15 1.92 -12.94
CA ILE A 313 -16.80 1.02 -11.99
C ILE A 313 -16.67 1.48 -10.53
N SER A 314 -15.72 2.36 -10.23
CA SER A 314 -15.47 2.95 -8.90
C SER A 314 -15.69 4.46 -8.87
N ASP A 315 -16.47 4.99 -9.81
CA ASP A 315 -16.77 6.43 -9.93
C ASP A 315 -17.53 6.98 -8.72
N ASP A 316 -18.26 6.12 -8.05
CA ASP A 316 -19.09 6.37 -6.87
C ASP A 316 -18.40 6.04 -5.52
N ILE A 317 -17.12 5.70 -5.54
CA ILE A 317 -16.36 5.34 -4.34
C ILE A 317 -15.57 6.55 -3.80
N PRO A 318 -15.89 7.12 -2.63
CA PRO A 318 -15.07 8.15 -1.99
C PRO A 318 -13.61 7.69 -1.83
N LEU A 319 -12.67 8.60 -2.11
CA LEU A 319 -11.24 8.31 -2.08
C LEU A 319 -10.51 9.32 -1.20
N MET A 320 -9.72 8.83 -0.24
CA MET A 320 -8.68 9.61 0.41
C MET A 320 -7.32 9.11 -0.09
N ILE A 321 -6.45 10.03 -0.53
CA ILE A 321 -5.17 9.67 -1.15
C ILE A 321 -4.08 10.63 -0.67
N GLY A 322 -2.90 10.10 -0.35
CA GLY A 322 -1.82 10.97 0.09
C GLY A 322 -0.47 10.28 0.12
N THR A 323 0.52 11.04 0.58
CA THR A 323 1.94 10.67 0.60
C THR A 323 2.61 11.19 1.86
N THR A 324 3.79 10.65 2.16
CA THR A 324 4.71 11.26 3.12
C THR A 324 5.65 12.23 2.40
N PHE A 325 6.19 13.21 3.10
CA PHE A 325 7.01 14.26 2.48
C PHE A 325 8.35 13.74 1.94
N ASN A 326 9.06 12.92 2.71
CA ASN A 326 10.39 12.44 2.32
C ASN A 326 10.36 11.09 1.59
N GLU A 327 9.35 10.28 1.80
CA GLU A 327 9.20 8.95 1.22
C GLU A 327 10.52 8.13 1.28
N LEU A 328 10.93 7.57 0.16
CA LEU A 328 12.16 6.77 0.06
C LEU A 328 13.45 7.59 0.03
N GLN A 329 13.39 8.92 -0.03
CA GLN A 329 14.55 9.81 -0.11
C GLN A 329 15.21 10.08 1.25
N ARG A 330 14.61 9.66 2.34
CA ARG A 330 15.09 9.84 3.71
C ARG A 330 16.56 9.49 3.94
N SER A 331 17.10 8.50 3.24
CA SER A 331 18.49 8.06 3.43
C SER A 331 19.53 9.16 3.18
N ARG A 332 19.13 10.25 2.54
CA ARG A 332 19.98 11.43 2.27
C ARG A 332 19.97 12.46 3.40
N TYR A 333 19.01 12.38 4.31
CA TYR A 333 18.77 13.39 5.36
C TYR A 333 19.94 13.55 6.34
N SER A 334 20.67 12.48 6.61
CA SER A 334 21.86 12.48 7.48
C SER A 334 23.15 12.90 6.77
N GLN A 335 23.12 13.12 5.45
CA GLN A 335 24.30 13.48 4.67
C GLN A 335 24.62 14.97 4.87
N LYS A 336 25.85 15.26 5.28
CA LYS A 336 26.37 16.63 5.30
C LYS A 336 26.95 16.95 3.93
N ILE A 337 26.17 17.62 3.09
CA ILE A 337 26.58 18.06 1.76
C ILE A 337 26.58 19.59 1.66
N SER A 338 27.40 20.15 0.78
CA SER A 338 27.34 21.56 0.46
C SER A 338 26.19 21.86 -0.54
N PHE A 339 25.85 23.15 -0.65
CA PHE A 339 24.88 23.59 -1.65
C PHE A 339 25.32 23.26 -3.08
N GLU A 340 26.63 23.42 -3.38
CA GLU A 340 27.20 23.08 -4.68
C GLU A 340 27.09 21.60 -4.97
N GLN A 341 27.25 20.73 -3.97
CA GLN A 341 27.08 19.29 -4.12
C GLN A 341 25.61 18.94 -4.39
N ALA A 342 24.69 19.51 -3.62
CA ALA A 342 23.26 19.32 -3.85
C ALA A 342 22.85 19.80 -5.25
N ARG A 343 23.29 21.01 -5.65
CA ARG A 343 23.04 21.59 -6.96
C ARG A 343 23.61 20.71 -8.09
N ALA A 344 24.81 20.17 -7.92
CA ALA A 344 25.41 19.27 -8.92
C ALA A 344 24.63 17.95 -9.08
N GLU A 345 24.03 17.43 -8.01
CA GLU A 345 23.12 16.26 -8.11
C GLU A 345 21.83 16.63 -8.83
N LEU A 346 21.20 17.74 -8.48
CA LEU A 346 20.00 18.25 -9.15
C LEU A 346 20.25 18.49 -10.64
N GLN A 347 21.42 19.04 -10.99
CA GLN A 347 21.81 19.29 -12.39
C GLN A 347 21.84 18.00 -13.23
N ARG A 348 22.20 16.85 -12.64
CA ARG A 348 22.18 15.55 -13.35
C ARG A 348 20.76 15.09 -13.65
N THR A 349 19.79 15.47 -12.81
CA THR A 349 18.38 15.08 -12.97
C THR A 349 17.59 16.09 -13.79
N PHE A 350 17.74 17.38 -13.47
CA PHE A 350 16.89 18.47 -14.01
C PHE A 350 17.56 19.32 -15.09
N GLY A 351 18.87 19.13 -15.36
CA GLY A 351 19.57 19.85 -16.41
C GLY A 351 19.42 21.37 -16.27
N ASP A 352 18.98 22.02 -17.33
CA ASP A 352 18.78 23.48 -17.40
C ASP A 352 17.63 23.98 -16.50
N GLU A 353 16.75 23.08 -16.04
CA GLU A 353 15.66 23.42 -15.11
C GLU A 353 16.07 23.35 -13.62
N THR A 354 17.35 23.13 -13.30
CA THR A 354 17.82 23.01 -11.89
C THR A 354 17.50 24.26 -11.06
N ASP A 355 17.72 25.46 -11.61
CA ASP A 355 17.43 26.69 -10.89
C ASP A 355 15.92 26.93 -10.76
N ALA A 356 15.15 26.50 -11.74
CA ALA A 356 13.68 26.51 -11.67
C ALA A 356 13.16 25.57 -10.60
N TYR A 357 13.77 24.37 -10.47
CA TYR A 357 13.46 23.41 -9.39
C TYR A 357 13.75 24.01 -8.01
N ILE A 358 14.95 24.57 -7.79
CA ILE A 358 15.33 25.18 -6.52
C ILE A 358 14.40 26.34 -6.16
N SER A 359 14.09 27.22 -7.13
CA SER A 359 13.13 28.30 -6.94
C SER A 359 11.74 27.77 -6.56
N ALA A 360 11.23 26.77 -7.29
CA ALA A 360 9.92 26.19 -7.02
C ALA A 360 9.85 25.48 -5.67
N PHE A 361 10.95 24.82 -5.24
CA PHE A 361 11.07 24.25 -3.91
C PHE A 361 10.98 25.33 -2.81
N CYS A 362 11.75 26.43 -2.98
CA CYS A 362 11.70 27.54 -2.03
C CYS A 362 10.32 28.20 -1.98
N ASP A 363 9.68 28.36 -3.13
CA ASP A 363 8.33 28.94 -3.20
C ASP A 363 7.32 28.03 -2.48
N ALA A 364 7.38 26.71 -2.72
CA ALA A 364 6.47 25.75 -2.11
C ALA A 364 6.62 25.66 -0.59
N TYR A 365 7.86 25.61 -0.11
CA TYR A 365 8.15 25.16 1.25
C TYR A 365 8.85 26.18 2.16
N VAL A 366 9.31 27.31 1.64
CA VAL A 366 10.02 28.33 2.41
C VAL A 366 9.29 29.67 2.40
N ASN A 367 8.97 30.17 1.21
CA ASN A 367 8.44 31.52 1.03
C ASN A 367 6.95 31.64 1.40
N ASN A 368 6.21 30.55 1.43
CA ASN A 368 4.78 30.51 1.78
C ASN A 368 4.51 30.43 3.29
N ASN A 369 5.47 30.86 4.14
CA ASN A 369 5.39 30.73 5.59
C ASN A 369 5.10 29.30 6.07
N CYS A 370 5.47 28.29 5.29
CA CYS A 370 5.58 26.92 5.79
C CYS A 370 6.69 26.90 6.87
N GLU A 371 6.50 27.64 7.97
CA GLU A 371 7.42 27.65 9.12
C GLU A 371 7.64 26.26 9.71
N GLU A 372 6.90 25.28 9.20
CA GLU A 372 6.75 23.97 9.75
C GLU A 372 6.99 22.84 8.75
N LEU A 373 7.79 23.09 7.74
CA LEU A 373 8.39 21.99 7.00
C LEU A 373 8.81 20.87 7.96
N PRO A 374 8.72 19.59 7.54
CA PRO A 374 9.17 18.46 8.35
C PRO A 374 10.56 18.66 8.93
N VAL A 375 11.20 19.69 8.50
CA VAL A 375 12.57 20.10 8.85
C VAL A 375 12.61 21.04 10.04
N GLY A 376 11.49 21.65 10.44
CA GLY A 376 11.44 22.58 11.59
C GLY A 376 12.46 23.70 11.52
N ARG A 377 12.79 24.20 10.31
CA ARG A 377 13.93 25.09 10.07
C ARG A 377 13.49 26.34 9.33
N GLN A 378 14.02 27.48 9.78
CA GLN A 378 13.84 28.77 9.11
C GLN A 378 14.69 28.92 7.83
N SER A 379 15.48 27.92 7.45
CA SER A 379 16.33 27.94 6.26
C SER A 379 16.45 26.56 5.64
N VAL A 380 16.51 26.52 4.29
CA VAL A 380 16.75 25.31 3.52
C VAL A 380 18.18 24.81 3.75
N PHE A 381 18.32 23.57 4.20
CA PHE A 381 19.60 22.89 4.11
C PHE A 381 19.80 22.31 2.70
N PRO A 382 21.02 22.20 2.20
CA PRO A 382 21.26 21.62 0.88
C PRO A 382 20.66 20.24 0.70
N THR A 383 20.61 19.44 1.77
CA THR A 383 19.99 18.11 1.77
C THR A 383 18.48 18.13 1.58
N ASP A 384 17.79 19.18 2.01
CA ASP A 384 16.33 19.28 1.89
C ASP A 384 15.91 19.26 0.42
N LEU A 385 16.69 19.90 -0.45
CA LEU A 385 16.46 19.90 -1.91
C LEU A 385 16.49 18.50 -2.55
N LEU A 386 17.12 17.53 -1.88
CA LEU A 386 17.30 16.16 -2.36
C LEU A 386 16.46 15.14 -1.60
N CYS A 387 15.78 15.55 -0.52
CA CYS A 387 15.06 14.66 0.39
C CYS A 387 13.55 14.72 0.23
N ILE A 388 13.03 15.43 -0.74
CA ILE A 388 11.60 15.37 -1.08
C ILE A 388 11.29 14.16 -1.95
N ASP A 389 10.04 13.79 -1.98
CA ASP A 389 9.56 12.68 -2.80
C ASP A 389 9.51 13.03 -4.30
N TRP A 390 10.21 12.25 -5.11
CA TRP A 390 10.14 12.33 -6.58
C TRP A 390 9.34 11.19 -7.19
N LEU A 391 8.60 10.44 -6.38
CA LEU A 391 8.05 9.18 -6.81
C LEU A 391 6.55 9.04 -6.62
N PHE A 392 6.05 9.21 -5.39
CA PHE A 392 4.64 9.00 -5.06
C PHE A 392 3.82 10.28 -5.19
N ARG A 393 4.32 11.40 -4.66
CA ARG A 393 3.63 12.70 -4.74
C ARG A 393 3.35 13.14 -6.17
N PRO A 394 4.33 13.10 -7.12
CA PRO A 394 4.08 13.47 -8.51
C PRO A 394 2.98 12.62 -9.15
N LYS A 395 2.95 11.31 -8.90
CA LYS A 395 1.92 10.41 -9.42
C LYS A 395 0.56 10.65 -8.77
N THR A 396 0.57 10.97 -7.48
CA THR A 396 -0.64 11.32 -6.74
C THR A 396 -1.25 12.58 -7.35
N LEU A 397 -0.46 13.60 -7.65
CA LEU A 397 -0.94 14.83 -8.29
C LEU A 397 -1.52 14.54 -9.67
N ILE A 398 -0.82 13.76 -10.53
CA ILE A 398 -1.35 13.36 -11.85
C ILE A 398 -2.71 12.66 -11.70
N THR A 399 -2.82 11.76 -10.71
CA THR A 399 -4.05 11.03 -10.47
C THR A 399 -5.17 11.96 -10.00
N THR A 400 -4.89 12.79 -8.98
CA THR A 400 -5.91 13.67 -8.39
C THR A 400 -6.37 14.75 -9.37
N ASP A 401 -5.49 15.27 -10.21
CA ASP A 401 -5.87 16.17 -11.31
C ASP A 401 -6.75 15.49 -12.37
N ALA A 402 -6.52 14.21 -12.61
CA ALA A 402 -7.31 13.46 -13.58
C ALA A 402 -8.74 13.15 -13.08
N ILE A 403 -8.91 12.97 -11.76
CA ILE A 403 -10.17 12.51 -11.16
C ILE A 403 -10.90 13.55 -10.29
N GLY A 404 -10.19 14.52 -9.69
CA GLY A 404 -10.73 15.49 -8.75
C GLY A 404 -11.81 16.37 -9.39
N GLY A 405 -12.97 16.42 -8.76
CA GLY A 405 -14.14 17.14 -9.28
C GLY A 405 -14.76 16.54 -10.56
N LYS A 406 -14.24 15.42 -11.08
CA LYS A 406 -14.69 14.78 -12.33
C LYS A 406 -15.41 13.46 -12.10
N ARG A 407 -15.37 12.95 -10.86
CA ARG A 407 -16.05 11.72 -10.40
C ARG A 407 -17.35 12.07 -9.67
N LYS A 408 -18.21 11.08 -9.49
CA LYS A 408 -19.43 11.22 -8.68
C LYS A 408 -19.13 11.35 -7.19
N ALA A 409 -18.10 10.64 -6.72
CA ALA A 409 -17.67 10.66 -5.34
C ALA A 409 -16.48 11.59 -5.12
N ASP A 410 -16.39 12.13 -3.91
CA ASP A 410 -15.36 13.05 -3.49
C ASP A 410 -13.97 12.39 -3.42
N THR A 411 -12.95 13.21 -3.61
CA THR A 411 -11.54 12.85 -3.43
C THR A 411 -10.89 13.82 -2.47
N TYR A 412 -10.24 13.31 -1.41
CA TYR A 412 -9.52 14.10 -0.42
C TYR A 412 -8.03 13.81 -0.52
N VAL A 413 -7.20 14.85 -0.48
CA VAL A 413 -5.74 14.72 -0.65
C VAL A 413 -5.03 15.16 0.62
N TYR A 414 -4.07 14.34 1.09
CA TYR A 414 -3.25 14.68 2.25
C TYR A 414 -1.75 14.54 1.97
N MET A 415 -0.95 15.21 2.81
CA MET A 415 0.49 15.00 2.95
C MET A 415 0.84 14.84 4.43
N TYR A 416 1.64 13.82 4.74
CA TYR A 416 2.17 13.60 6.07
C TYR A 416 3.56 14.22 6.19
N THR A 417 3.72 15.15 7.14
CA THR A 417 4.95 15.91 7.33
C THR A 417 5.45 15.90 8.78
N VAL A 418 4.90 15.03 9.65
CA VAL A 418 5.31 14.95 11.05
C VAL A 418 6.81 14.66 11.14
N ASN A 419 7.53 15.54 11.81
CA ASN A 419 8.98 15.45 11.96
C ASN A 419 9.37 14.48 13.10
N GLU A 420 10.07 13.42 12.75
CA GLU A 420 10.63 12.44 13.70
C GLU A 420 12.14 12.64 13.95
N GLY A 421 12.58 13.89 13.92
CA GLY A 421 14.01 14.25 14.07
C GLY A 421 14.81 13.84 12.85
N ASP A 422 15.94 13.15 13.04
CA ASP A 422 16.81 12.72 11.94
C ASP A 422 16.14 11.74 10.96
N LYS A 423 14.92 11.31 11.25
CA LYS A 423 14.17 10.40 10.41
C LYS A 423 13.27 11.09 9.39
N GLY A 424 12.97 12.38 9.57
CA GLY A 424 12.01 13.09 8.73
C GLY A 424 10.65 12.36 8.65
N SER A 425 9.91 12.62 7.59
CA SER A 425 8.63 11.98 7.26
C SER A 425 8.85 10.88 6.21
N ALA A 426 9.49 9.77 6.64
CA ALA A 426 9.88 8.68 5.75
C ALA A 426 8.67 7.85 5.28
N HIS A 427 8.87 7.07 4.22
CA HIS A 427 7.90 6.11 3.69
C HIS A 427 7.32 5.20 4.78
N GLY A 428 6.00 5.14 4.90
CA GLY A 428 5.27 4.37 5.90
C GLY A 428 5.35 4.94 7.33
N ALA A 429 5.95 6.14 7.53
CA ALA A 429 6.07 6.71 8.86
C ALA A 429 4.71 7.08 9.47
N GLU A 430 3.71 7.39 8.66
CA GLU A 430 2.35 7.72 9.09
C GLU A 430 1.59 6.53 9.68
N LEU A 431 1.98 5.28 9.39
CA LEU A 431 1.23 4.09 9.80
C LEU A 431 1.03 4.00 11.31
N LYS A 432 2.08 4.28 12.10
CA LYS A 432 2.00 4.25 13.57
C LYS A 432 1.02 5.27 14.14
N TYR A 433 0.71 6.34 13.39
CA TYR A 433 -0.28 7.34 13.73
C TYR A 433 -1.68 6.93 13.28
N CYS A 434 -1.81 6.46 12.05
CA CYS A 434 -3.10 6.01 11.51
C CYS A 434 -3.66 4.80 12.27
N PHE A 435 -2.78 3.88 12.72
CA PHE A 435 -3.15 2.72 13.54
C PHE A 435 -3.19 3.00 15.05
N ASP A 436 -2.85 4.21 15.50
CA ASP A 436 -2.79 4.63 16.93
C ASP A 436 -1.83 3.76 17.78
N VAL A 437 -0.73 3.30 17.17
CA VAL A 437 0.25 2.41 17.81
C VAL A 437 1.58 3.12 18.14
N LEU A 438 1.58 4.44 18.20
CA LEU A 438 2.79 5.23 18.47
C LEU A 438 3.49 4.81 19.79
N HIS A 439 2.72 4.41 20.80
CA HIS A 439 3.22 3.96 22.09
C HIS A 439 4.05 2.65 22.02
N HIS A 440 3.97 1.89 20.93
CA HIS A 440 4.81 0.72 20.70
C HIS A 440 6.22 1.08 20.21
N TYR A 441 6.46 2.33 19.83
CA TYR A 441 7.72 2.78 19.21
C TYR A 441 8.74 3.35 20.21
N THR A 442 8.59 3.05 21.51
CA THR A 442 9.46 3.54 22.61
C THR A 442 10.94 3.23 22.43
N ASN A 443 11.28 2.14 21.75
CA ASN A 443 12.66 1.74 21.46
C ASN A 443 13.23 2.41 20.19
N GLN A 444 12.42 3.13 19.43
CA GLN A 444 12.79 3.71 18.14
C GLN A 444 12.74 5.24 18.13
N LEU A 445 11.90 5.82 18.97
CA LEU A 445 11.71 7.25 19.10
C LEU A 445 12.06 7.70 20.51
N SER A 446 12.62 8.90 20.65
CA SER A 446 12.88 9.46 21.97
C SER A 446 11.56 9.74 22.72
N ALA A 447 11.61 9.73 24.06
CA ALA A 447 10.45 10.08 24.87
C ALA A 447 9.91 11.49 24.53
N LYS A 448 10.81 12.44 24.20
CA LYS A 448 10.43 13.78 23.74
C LYS A 448 9.67 13.75 22.42
N THR A 449 10.13 12.97 21.44
CA THR A 449 9.47 12.80 20.13
C THR A 449 8.12 12.12 20.29
N LEU A 450 8.04 11.07 21.12
CA LEU A 450 6.78 10.38 21.41
C LEU A 450 5.74 11.32 22.02
N GLU A 451 6.12 12.11 23.04
CA GLU A 451 5.20 13.04 23.68
C GLU A 451 4.74 14.15 22.74
N ALA A 452 5.67 14.76 21.99
CA ALA A 452 5.36 15.81 21.02
C ALA A 452 4.37 15.33 19.93
N ASN A 453 4.44 14.05 19.58
CA ASN A 453 3.68 13.50 18.46
C ASN A 453 2.41 12.73 18.87
N LYS A 454 2.12 12.57 20.15
CA LYS A 454 0.88 11.89 20.64
C LYS A 454 -0.38 12.40 19.99
N ARG A 455 -0.53 13.73 19.89
CA ARG A 455 -1.70 14.35 19.27
C ARG A 455 -1.91 13.88 17.84
N TRP A 456 -0.82 13.67 17.06
CA TRP A 456 -0.91 13.21 15.69
C TRP A 456 -1.45 11.79 15.59
N ALA A 457 -1.09 10.90 16.55
CA ALA A 457 -1.67 9.57 16.60
C ALA A 457 -3.19 9.62 16.83
N THR A 458 -3.65 10.47 17.75
CA THR A 458 -5.09 10.67 17.96
C THR A 458 -5.75 11.30 16.73
N THR A 459 -5.22 12.42 16.23
CA THR A 459 -5.82 13.15 15.09
C THR A 459 -5.92 12.27 13.84
N MET A 460 -4.82 11.62 13.45
CA MET A 460 -4.82 10.83 12.21
C MET A 460 -5.68 9.58 12.32
N SER A 461 -5.62 8.85 13.43
CA SER A 461 -6.49 7.67 13.61
C SER A 461 -7.97 8.04 13.64
N ASP A 462 -8.33 9.20 14.24
CA ASP A 462 -9.71 9.72 14.22
C ASP A 462 -10.15 10.11 12.80
N VAL A 463 -9.27 10.73 12.00
CA VAL A 463 -9.55 11.11 10.61
C VAL A 463 -9.77 9.87 9.73
N TRP A 464 -8.92 8.83 9.85
CA TRP A 464 -9.08 7.59 9.11
C TRP A 464 -10.36 6.85 9.49
N ALA A 465 -10.66 6.77 10.79
CA ALA A 465 -11.91 6.19 11.28
C ALA A 465 -13.14 7.01 10.82
N LYS A 466 -13.08 8.35 10.92
CA LYS A 466 -14.16 9.23 10.44
C LYS A 466 -14.45 9.05 8.96
N PHE A 467 -13.39 9.00 8.12
CA PHE A 467 -13.56 8.71 6.70
C PHE A 467 -14.18 7.31 6.47
N ALA A 468 -13.81 6.32 7.29
CA ALA A 468 -14.40 4.99 7.22
C ALA A 468 -15.89 4.99 7.60
N HIS A 469 -16.36 5.89 8.46
CA HIS A 469 -17.77 6.02 8.80
C HIS A 469 -18.61 6.50 7.61
N ASP A 470 -18.28 7.62 7.02
CA ASP A 470 -19.18 8.30 6.07
C ASP A 470 -18.53 8.80 4.76
N GLY A 471 -17.24 8.56 4.55
CA GLY A 471 -16.53 8.98 3.34
C GLY A 471 -16.09 10.44 3.34
N ASN A 472 -16.27 11.13 4.46
CA ASN A 472 -15.83 12.49 4.69
C ASN A 472 -14.85 12.53 5.86
N PRO A 473 -13.58 12.98 5.70
CA PRO A 473 -12.57 12.96 6.76
C PRO A 473 -12.72 14.10 7.78
N ASN A 474 -13.60 15.09 7.53
CA ASN A 474 -13.78 16.23 8.41
C ASN A 474 -14.24 15.81 9.80
N SER A 475 -13.51 16.25 10.82
CA SER A 475 -13.78 15.99 12.22
C SER A 475 -13.48 17.24 13.06
N ALA A 476 -13.93 17.25 14.30
CA ALA A 476 -13.65 18.35 15.21
C ALA A 476 -12.14 18.55 15.38
N GLY A 477 -11.68 19.77 15.26
CA GLY A 477 -10.26 20.12 15.37
C GLY A 477 -9.46 20.11 14.07
N LEU A 478 -10.09 19.78 12.94
CA LEU A 478 -9.52 20.02 11.62
C LEU A 478 -10.02 21.36 11.06
N PRO A 479 -9.22 22.04 10.19
CA PRO A 479 -9.74 23.07 9.31
C PRO A 479 -10.75 22.45 8.32
N ASP A 480 -11.62 23.26 7.73
CA ASP A 480 -12.58 22.80 6.70
C ASP A 480 -11.83 22.22 5.51
N TRP A 481 -11.89 20.90 5.35
CA TRP A 481 -11.23 20.16 4.29
C TRP A 481 -12.22 19.82 3.20
N HIS A 482 -12.13 20.53 2.07
CA HIS A 482 -13.00 20.33 0.92
C HIS A 482 -12.48 19.23 -0.01
N PRO A 483 -13.35 18.62 -0.81
CA PRO A 483 -12.92 17.72 -1.87
C PRO A 483 -11.95 18.40 -2.84
N TYR A 484 -10.91 17.66 -3.22
CA TYR A 484 -9.92 18.11 -4.19
C TYR A 484 -10.51 18.30 -5.58
N THR A 485 -10.21 19.42 -6.19
CA THR A 485 -10.36 19.69 -7.62
C THR A 485 -9.04 20.19 -8.17
N GLN A 486 -8.83 20.05 -9.48
CA GLN A 486 -7.63 20.61 -10.11
C GLN A 486 -7.52 22.13 -9.92
N GLU A 487 -8.65 22.82 -9.80
CA GLU A 487 -8.72 24.28 -9.60
C GLU A 487 -8.32 24.68 -8.18
N ASN A 488 -8.89 24.02 -7.15
CA ASN A 488 -8.57 24.37 -5.76
C ASN A 488 -7.21 23.80 -5.31
N GLY A 489 -6.78 22.66 -5.86
CA GLY A 489 -5.53 21.98 -5.48
C GLY A 489 -5.40 21.75 -4.00
N GLU A 490 -6.53 21.48 -3.33
CA GLU A 490 -6.60 21.43 -1.88
C GLU A 490 -5.91 20.20 -1.31
N LEU A 491 -5.06 20.42 -0.31
CA LEU A 491 -4.27 19.39 0.35
C LEU A 491 -4.26 19.64 1.85
N MET A 492 -4.61 18.62 2.63
CA MET A 492 -4.47 18.61 4.10
C MET A 492 -3.06 18.17 4.47
N GLU A 493 -2.32 19.03 5.15
CA GLU A 493 -1.04 18.69 5.75
C GLU A 493 -1.23 18.20 7.19
N PHE A 494 -0.75 16.98 7.47
CA PHE A 494 -0.61 16.45 8.83
C PHE A 494 0.84 16.58 9.28
N GLY A 495 1.13 17.65 10.02
CA GLY A 495 2.48 17.97 10.49
C GLY A 495 2.52 19.30 11.24
N GLY A 496 3.74 19.72 11.62
CA GLY A 496 3.92 21.00 12.29
C GLY A 496 3.20 21.13 13.62
N LYS A 497 2.57 22.29 13.88
CA LYS A 497 1.82 22.58 15.12
C LYS A 497 0.37 22.08 15.06
N GLU A 498 -0.25 22.13 13.91
CA GLU A 498 -1.64 21.75 13.69
C GLU A 498 -1.90 21.34 12.25
N PRO A 499 -2.98 20.60 11.95
CA PRO A 499 -3.35 20.30 10.57
C PRO A 499 -3.59 21.59 9.77
N THR A 500 -3.07 21.66 8.55
CA THR A 500 -3.12 22.88 7.74
C THR A 500 -3.61 22.55 6.32
N ILE A 501 -4.48 23.42 5.78
CA ILE A 501 -4.91 23.34 4.37
C ILE A 501 -3.98 24.17 3.51
N HIS A 502 -3.55 23.57 2.40
CA HIS A 502 -2.81 24.23 1.32
C HIS A 502 -3.57 24.16 0.01
N HIS A 503 -3.29 25.12 -0.89
CA HIS A 503 -3.90 25.20 -2.21
C HIS A 503 -2.80 25.32 -3.27
N ASN A 504 -2.60 24.27 -4.08
CA ASN A 504 -1.63 24.27 -5.19
C ASN A 504 -0.17 24.67 -4.80
N HIS A 505 0.22 24.55 -3.52
CA HIS A 505 1.45 25.13 -3.00
C HIS A 505 2.73 24.53 -3.64
N ASP A 506 2.71 23.27 -3.99
CA ASP A 506 3.83 22.52 -4.57
C ASP A 506 3.66 22.23 -6.07
N ARG A 507 2.61 22.69 -6.71
CA ARG A 507 2.25 22.37 -8.11
C ARG A 507 3.38 22.64 -9.10
N ARG A 508 3.98 23.83 -9.06
CA ARG A 508 5.08 24.19 -9.95
C ARG A 508 6.29 23.26 -9.80
N LEU A 509 6.60 22.87 -8.57
CA LEU A 509 7.68 21.95 -8.26
C LEU A 509 7.38 20.54 -8.80
N GLU A 510 6.17 20.05 -8.55
CA GLU A 510 5.73 18.73 -9.00
C GLU A 510 5.66 18.62 -10.54
N GLU A 511 5.30 19.68 -11.22
CA GLU A 511 5.33 19.74 -12.69
C GLU A 511 6.75 19.63 -13.25
N ILE A 512 7.75 20.26 -12.59
CA ILE A 512 9.16 20.12 -12.95
C ILE A 512 9.62 18.67 -12.71
N ILE A 513 9.30 18.11 -11.56
CA ILE A 513 9.64 16.72 -11.22
C ILE A 513 9.02 15.76 -12.27
N ASN A 514 7.75 15.94 -12.60
CA ASN A 514 7.04 15.11 -13.58
C ASN A 514 7.71 15.14 -14.96
N ARG A 515 8.12 16.32 -15.44
CA ARG A 515 8.78 16.43 -16.75
C ARG A 515 10.08 15.63 -16.82
N HIS A 516 10.84 15.56 -15.74
CA HIS A 516 12.16 14.92 -15.72
C HIS A 516 12.12 13.46 -15.28
N CYS A 517 11.34 13.16 -14.24
CA CYS A 517 11.31 11.82 -13.65
C CYS A 517 10.37 10.86 -14.38
N PHE A 518 9.35 11.37 -15.09
CA PHE A 518 8.34 10.56 -15.77
C PHE A 518 8.20 10.78 -17.27
N LYS A 519 9.06 11.58 -17.90
CA LYS A 519 9.07 11.80 -19.35
C LYS A 519 9.03 10.50 -20.16
N GLN A 520 9.70 9.47 -19.69
CA GLN A 520 9.70 8.15 -20.29
C GLN A 520 8.33 7.44 -20.19
N LEU A 521 7.53 7.74 -19.17
CA LEU A 521 6.19 7.20 -18.98
C LEU A 521 5.20 7.79 -20.01
N ASP A 522 5.31 9.07 -20.29
CA ASP A 522 4.50 9.76 -21.32
C ASP A 522 4.76 9.22 -22.72
N GLU A 523 6.02 8.96 -23.05
CA GLU A 523 6.39 8.38 -24.35
C GLU A 523 5.86 6.96 -24.51
N PHE A 524 5.86 6.17 -23.44
CA PHE A 524 5.25 4.84 -23.41
C PHE A 524 3.74 4.91 -23.63
N ASN A 525 3.05 5.78 -22.90
CA ASN A 525 1.60 5.94 -22.99
C ASN A 525 1.16 6.40 -24.40
N LYS A 526 1.89 7.32 -25.02
CA LYS A 526 1.64 7.76 -26.40
C LYS A 526 1.82 6.66 -27.45
N LYS A 527 2.69 5.68 -27.18
CA LYS A 527 2.89 4.50 -28.07
C LYS A 527 1.83 3.43 -27.89
N GLN A 528 1.18 3.36 -26.71
CA GLN A 528 0.07 2.41 -26.46
C GLN A 528 -1.28 2.90 -27.03
N GLN A 529 -1.41 4.21 -27.31
CA GLN A 529 -2.62 4.83 -27.89
C GLN A 529 -2.63 4.79 -29.43
N LYS A 530 -1.55 4.34 -30.07
CA LYS A 530 -1.44 4.09 -31.51
C LYS A 530 -1.49 2.60 -31.82
#